data_f2f208bdf3834a7f1d04272f7fbca2a9
#
_entry.id   f2f208bdf3834a7f1d04272f7fbca2a9
#
_cell.length_a   1.000
_cell.length_b   1.000
_cell.length_c   1.000
_cell.angle_alpha   90.00
_cell.angle_beta   90.00
_cell.angle_gamma   90.00
#
_symmetry.space_group_name_H-M   'P 1'
#
loop_
_entity.id
_entity.type
_entity.pdbx_description
1 polymer ?
#
loop_
_entity_poly.entity_id
_entity_poly.type
_entity_poly.pdbx_seq_one_letter_code
_entity_poly.pdbx_strand_id
1 'polypeptide(L)'
;MRKKEANLTAIMLVQQLEDEHWKTWQDKTALKQARDENNIRPLLETVTDKLNKADIIVKEAYGIKHDKDEINVWNQELMKNVIEKKTEHIHFLFKFEKGASLNRIAIAVGVEPQYLEKLKSGRYGYDNCLAYLVHAKDETKFQYQPEEVVTVLGEDYKSIYHRYMATWVKGRATKTLSRQSLLTHDRKESSAYNEGEQYKSVVFNRALPSL
;
A
#
# COMPACT_ATOMS: atom_id res chain seq x y z
N MET A 1 -15.96 29.26 -7.64
CA MET A 1 -14.71 29.33 -6.87
C MET A 1 -13.92 28.02 -7.06
N ARG A 2 -12.67 28.06 -7.53
CA ARG A 2 -11.81 26.86 -7.55
C ARG A 2 -11.46 26.51 -6.10
N LYS A 3 -11.75 25.27 -5.68
CA LYS A 3 -11.29 24.75 -4.37
C LYS A 3 -9.77 24.88 -4.32
N LYS A 4 -9.24 25.53 -3.30
CA LYS A 4 -7.80 25.62 -3.06
C LYS A 4 -7.27 24.19 -2.84
N GLU A 5 -6.29 23.78 -3.63
CA GLU A 5 -5.69 22.46 -3.49
C GLU A 5 -4.98 22.35 -2.13
N ALA A 6 -5.17 21.23 -1.44
CA ALA A 6 -4.56 21.01 -0.12
C ALA A 6 -3.04 20.83 -0.26
N ASN A 7 -2.28 21.44 0.62
CA ASN A 7 -0.85 21.22 0.73
C ASN A 7 -0.59 19.90 1.47
N LEU A 8 0.22 19.04 0.87
CA LEU A 8 0.61 17.73 1.40
C LEU A 8 2.00 17.85 2.03
N THR A 9 2.11 17.46 3.29
CA THR A 9 3.39 17.45 4.04
C THR A 9 4.18 16.16 3.86
N ALA A 10 3.54 15.14 3.28
CA ALA A 10 4.17 13.89 2.89
C ALA A 10 3.41 13.26 1.72
N ILE A 11 4.09 12.43 0.92
CA ILE A 11 3.55 11.74 -0.24
C ILE A 11 4.28 10.42 -0.46
N MET A 12 3.59 9.44 -1.05
CA MET A 12 4.21 8.25 -1.58
C MET A 12 4.14 8.28 -3.12
N LEU A 13 5.28 8.14 -3.78
CA LEU A 13 5.37 7.90 -5.22
C LEU A 13 5.36 6.39 -5.42
N VAL A 14 4.41 5.89 -6.21
CA VAL A 14 4.32 4.48 -6.60
C VAL A 14 4.37 4.42 -8.12
N GLN A 15 5.43 3.80 -8.66
CA GLN A 15 5.65 3.82 -10.11
C GLN A 15 6.40 2.58 -10.58
N GLN A 16 6.03 2.09 -11.75
CA GLN A 16 6.77 1.07 -12.49
C GLN A 16 8.06 1.66 -13.08
N LEU A 17 9.01 0.79 -13.44
CA LEU A 17 10.35 1.20 -13.86
C LEU A 17 10.55 1.24 -15.39
N GLU A 18 9.50 0.94 -16.16
CA GLU A 18 9.53 1.01 -17.61
C GLU A 18 9.57 2.46 -18.10
N ASP A 19 10.30 2.68 -19.17
CA ASP A 19 10.58 4.01 -19.76
C ASP A 19 9.32 4.81 -20.10
N GLU A 20 8.23 4.12 -20.40
CA GLU A 20 6.93 4.72 -20.75
C GLU A 20 6.26 5.47 -19.60
N HIS A 21 6.60 5.12 -18.37
CA HIS A 21 6.09 5.77 -17.16
C HIS A 21 6.92 7.01 -16.77
N TRP A 22 8.08 7.24 -17.42
CA TRP A 22 9.04 8.31 -17.14
C TRP A 22 9.32 9.16 -18.38
N LYS A 23 8.28 9.43 -19.19
CA LYS A 23 8.39 10.10 -20.50
C LYS A 23 9.04 11.47 -20.45
N THR A 24 8.85 12.22 -19.36
CA THR A 24 9.41 13.58 -19.21
C THR A 24 10.89 13.59 -18.85
N TRP A 25 11.45 12.43 -18.45
CA TRP A 25 12.85 12.33 -18.07
C TRP A 25 13.73 12.13 -19.29
N GLN A 26 14.66 13.06 -19.51
CA GLN A 26 15.64 12.99 -20.59
C GLN A 26 16.78 12.02 -20.24
N ASP A 27 17.34 12.19 -19.03
CA ASP A 27 18.34 11.25 -18.49
C ASP A 27 17.63 10.13 -17.72
N LYS A 28 17.81 8.90 -18.20
CA LYS A 28 17.23 7.69 -17.62
C LYS A 28 18.27 6.77 -16.99
N THR A 29 19.47 7.26 -16.75
CA THR A 29 20.56 6.45 -16.18
C THR A 29 20.19 5.88 -14.83
N ALA A 30 19.65 6.71 -13.93
CA ALA A 30 19.18 6.25 -12.60
C ALA A 30 18.01 5.25 -12.69
N LEU A 31 17.12 5.42 -13.68
CA LEU A 31 16.02 4.51 -13.93
C LEU A 31 16.53 3.13 -14.40
N LYS A 32 17.51 3.09 -15.30
CA LYS A 32 18.15 1.85 -15.76
C LYS A 32 18.86 1.13 -14.61
N GLN A 33 19.57 1.85 -13.75
CA GLN A 33 20.20 1.26 -12.57
C GLN A 33 19.19 0.63 -11.62
N ALA A 34 18.04 1.30 -11.42
CA ALA A 34 16.97 0.77 -10.58
C ALA A 34 16.34 -0.50 -11.17
N ARG A 35 16.15 -0.54 -12.49
CA ARG A 35 15.55 -1.66 -13.19
C ARG A 35 16.52 -2.84 -13.36
N ASP A 36 17.70 -2.58 -13.94
CA ASP A 36 18.58 -3.61 -14.47
C ASP A 36 19.62 -4.08 -13.42
N GLU A 37 20.01 -3.20 -12.49
CA GLU A 37 21.00 -3.49 -11.45
C GLU A 37 20.39 -3.62 -10.04
N ASN A 38 19.07 -3.50 -9.92
CA ASN A 38 18.34 -3.48 -8.65
C ASN A 38 18.84 -2.38 -7.67
N ASN A 39 19.43 -1.30 -8.20
CA ASN A 39 19.97 -0.19 -7.42
C ASN A 39 19.06 1.03 -7.53
N ILE A 40 18.12 1.16 -6.60
CA ILE A 40 17.14 2.26 -6.60
C ILE A 40 17.67 3.56 -5.96
N ARG A 41 18.84 3.54 -5.31
CA ARG A 41 19.40 4.72 -4.62
C ARG A 41 19.57 5.92 -5.55
N PRO A 42 20.21 5.81 -6.74
CA PRO A 42 20.37 6.94 -7.64
C PRO A 42 19.03 7.52 -8.12
N LEU A 43 18.02 6.67 -8.29
CA LEU A 43 16.69 7.12 -8.68
C LEU A 43 16.02 7.93 -7.56
N LEU A 44 16.08 7.44 -6.31
CA LEU A 44 15.53 8.14 -5.14
C LEU A 44 16.27 9.48 -4.90
N GLU A 45 17.60 9.52 -5.05
CA GLU A 45 18.41 10.74 -4.98
C GLU A 45 18.00 11.74 -6.07
N THR A 46 17.85 11.27 -7.31
CA THR A 46 17.43 12.12 -8.44
C THR A 46 16.05 12.74 -8.21
N VAL A 47 15.08 11.96 -7.71
CA VAL A 47 13.74 12.47 -7.37
C VAL A 47 13.83 13.50 -6.24
N THR A 48 14.62 13.21 -5.20
CA THR A 48 14.85 14.12 -4.06
C THR A 48 15.44 15.45 -4.52
N ASP A 49 16.44 15.41 -5.41
CA ASP A 49 17.07 16.61 -5.96
C ASP A 49 16.11 17.43 -6.84
N LYS A 50 15.28 16.79 -7.65
CA LYS A 50 14.25 17.47 -8.45
C LYS A 50 13.24 18.20 -7.56
N LEU A 51 12.80 17.58 -6.46
CA LEU A 51 11.92 18.20 -5.48
C LEU A 51 12.59 19.42 -4.82
N ASN A 52 13.80 19.27 -4.32
CA ASN A 52 14.55 20.35 -3.69
C ASN A 52 14.82 21.52 -4.65
N LYS A 53 15.17 21.27 -5.92
CA LYS A 53 15.34 22.29 -6.96
C LYS A 53 14.04 23.05 -7.28
N ALA A 54 12.88 22.46 -7.01
CA ALA A 54 11.56 23.09 -7.17
C ALA A 54 11.07 23.77 -5.87
N ASP A 55 11.96 24.03 -4.91
CA ASP A 55 11.64 24.59 -3.57
C ASP A 55 10.63 23.74 -2.78
N ILE A 56 10.63 22.42 -2.97
CA ILE A 56 9.92 21.45 -2.18
C ILE A 56 10.94 20.71 -1.32
N ILE A 57 11.29 21.32 -0.19
CA ILE A 57 12.40 20.83 0.64
C ILE A 57 12.04 19.53 1.31
N VAL A 58 12.79 18.48 0.96
CA VAL A 58 12.62 17.12 1.47
C VAL A 58 13.34 16.98 2.81
N LYS A 59 12.65 16.51 3.85
CA LYS A 59 13.21 16.19 5.18
C LYS A 59 13.55 14.72 5.33
N GLU A 60 12.69 13.86 4.80
CA GLU A 60 12.87 12.41 4.87
C GLU A 60 12.57 11.81 3.49
N ALA A 61 13.42 10.90 3.05
CA ALA A 61 13.30 10.19 1.78
C ALA A 61 13.70 8.73 1.94
N TYR A 62 12.72 7.86 1.77
CA TYR A 62 12.85 6.39 1.85
C TYR A 62 12.36 5.76 0.56
N GLY A 63 12.97 4.65 0.15
CA GLY A 63 12.56 3.96 -1.05
C GLY A 63 12.78 2.46 -0.98
N ILE A 64 11.90 1.71 -1.63
CA ILE A 64 12.03 0.28 -1.83
C ILE A 64 11.51 -0.10 -3.21
N LYS A 65 12.06 -1.16 -3.78
CA LYS A 65 11.54 -1.83 -4.98
C LYS A 65 10.73 -3.06 -4.53
N HIS A 66 9.47 -3.11 -4.92
CA HIS A 66 8.62 -4.28 -4.74
C HIS A 66 8.70 -5.15 -5.99
N ASP A 67 9.48 -6.20 -5.89
CA ASP A 67 9.75 -7.16 -6.98
C ASP A 67 9.28 -8.59 -6.67
N LYS A 68 8.69 -8.82 -5.48
CA LYS A 68 8.24 -10.13 -5.00
C LYS A 68 6.75 -10.17 -4.66
N ASP A 69 6.03 -9.10 -5.00
CA ASP A 69 4.59 -9.04 -4.74
C ASP A 69 3.83 -9.96 -5.69
N GLU A 70 2.77 -10.58 -5.17
CA GLU A 70 1.87 -11.45 -5.91
C GLU A 70 0.46 -10.89 -5.95
N ILE A 71 -0.27 -11.18 -7.01
CA ILE A 71 -1.69 -10.84 -7.18
C ILE A 71 -2.49 -12.08 -7.59
N ASN A 72 -3.73 -12.14 -7.13
CA ASN A 72 -4.68 -13.11 -7.63
C ASN A 72 -5.36 -12.57 -8.88
N VAL A 73 -5.18 -13.26 -10.01
CA VAL A 73 -5.77 -12.90 -11.31
C VAL A 73 -6.73 -14.02 -11.72
N TRP A 74 -7.92 -13.64 -12.19
CA TRP A 74 -8.85 -14.60 -12.77
C TRP A 74 -8.33 -15.08 -14.12
N ASN A 75 -8.02 -16.36 -14.22
CA ASN A 75 -7.64 -17.00 -15.49
C ASN A 75 -8.89 -17.59 -16.16
N GLN A 76 -9.24 -17.04 -17.32
CA GLN A 76 -10.46 -17.41 -18.03
C GLN A 76 -10.39 -18.81 -18.63
N GLU A 77 -9.21 -19.27 -19.05
CA GLU A 77 -9.03 -20.60 -19.62
C GLU A 77 -9.15 -21.69 -18.57
N LEU A 78 -8.60 -21.44 -17.38
CA LEU A 78 -8.62 -22.38 -16.26
C LEU A 78 -9.87 -22.24 -15.39
N MET A 79 -10.72 -21.23 -15.64
CA MET A 79 -11.91 -20.90 -14.86
C MET A 79 -11.64 -20.82 -13.34
N LYS A 80 -10.49 -20.29 -12.96
CA LYS A 80 -10.05 -20.15 -11.55
C LYS A 80 -9.12 -18.96 -11.36
N ASN A 81 -8.97 -18.53 -10.10
CA ASN A 81 -7.92 -17.59 -9.74
C ASN A 81 -6.55 -18.28 -9.78
N VAL A 82 -5.59 -17.63 -10.40
CA VAL A 82 -4.16 -17.99 -10.40
C VAL A 82 -3.35 -16.90 -9.71
N ILE A 83 -2.24 -17.31 -9.10
CA ILE A 83 -1.32 -16.35 -8.49
C ILE A 83 -0.30 -15.95 -9.56
N GLU A 84 -0.18 -14.68 -9.82
CA GLU A 84 0.79 -14.11 -10.75
C GLU A 84 1.69 -13.12 -10.01
N LYS A 85 2.95 -13.02 -10.46
CA LYS A 85 3.87 -11.99 -9.97
C LYS A 85 3.38 -10.62 -10.44
N LYS A 86 3.26 -9.68 -9.51
CA LYS A 86 2.94 -8.29 -9.84
C LYS A 86 4.11 -7.64 -10.56
N THR A 87 3.84 -6.74 -11.51
CA THR A 87 4.89 -5.95 -12.16
C THR A 87 5.73 -5.20 -11.12
N GLU A 88 7.05 -5.23 -11.30
CA GLU A 88 8.00 -4.57 -10.42
C GLU A 88 7.75 -3.06 -10.37
N HIS A 89 7.75 -2.51 -9.17
CA HIS A 89 7.48 -1.10 -8.97
C HIS A 89 8.20 -0.57 -7.73
N ILE A 90 8.46 0.74 -7.73
CA ILE A 90 9.05 1.42 -6.59
C ILE A 90 7.98 2.05 -5.70
N HIS A 91 8.28 2.10 -4.41
CA HIS A 91 7.60 2.93 -3.43
C HIS A 91 8.62 3.91 -2.85
N PHE A 92 8.47 5.20 -3.14
CA PHE A 92 9.28 6.27 -2.55
C PHE A 92 8.42 7.11 -1.63
N LEU A 93 8.76 7.16 -0.36
CA LEU A 93 8.07 7.93 0.66
C LEU A 93 8.88 9.19 0.98
N PHE A 94 8.23 10.34 0.78
CA PHE A 94 8.80 11.66 1.06
C PHE A 94 8.04 12.37 2.17
N LYS A 95 8.78 13.07 3.02
CA LYS A 95 8.24 14.04 3.98
C LYS A 95 8.89 15.39 3.73
N PHE A 96 8.08 16.44 3.69
CA PHE A 96 8.51 17.78 3.33
C PHE A 96 8.61 18.70 4.55
N GLU A 97 9.48 19.70 4.46
CA GLU A 97 9.56 20.77 5.47
C GLU A 97 8.28 21.60 5.50
N LYS A 98 7.82 21.99 4.31
CA LYS A 98 6.55 22.71 4.09
C LYS A 98 5.73 21.94 3.09
N GLY A 99 4.41 21.94 3.28
CA GLY A 99 3.53 21.24 2.35
C GLY A 99 3.55 21.88 0.95
N ALA A 100 3.37 21.02 -0.06
CA ALA A 100 3.20 21.40 -1.45
C ALA A 100 1.93 20.76 -2.04
N SER A 101 1.36 21.37 -3.10
CA SER A 101 0.22 20.77 -3.78
C SER A 101 0.63 19.54 -4.58
N LEU A 102 -0.30 18.60 -4.77
CA LEU A 102 -0.07 17.38 -5.55
C LEU A 102 0.48 17.68 -6.94
N ASN A 103 -0.15 18.63 -7.64
CA ASN A 103 0.26 19.01 -8.98
C ASN A 103 1.68 19.60 -9.01
N ARG A 104 2.04 20.43 -8.01
CA ARG A 104 3.40 20.98 -7.92
C ARG A 104 4.44 19.87 -7.72
N ILE A 105 4.13 18.88 -6.87
CA ILE A 105 5.00 17.71 -6.66
C ILE A 105 5.15 16.91 -7.96
N ALA A 106 4.02 16.60 -8.64
CA ALA A 106 4.01 15.85 -9.89
C ALA A 106 4.86 16.51 -10.98
N ILE A 107 4.70 17.83 -11.17
CA ILE A 107 5.50 18.62 -12.12
C ILE A 107 6.99 18.60 -11.76
N ALA A 108 7.33 18.79 -10.48
CA ALA A 108 8.71 18.80 -10.03
C ALA A 108 9.42 17.46 -10.28
N VAL A 109 8.76 16.36 -9.96
CA VAL A 109 9.28 15.00 -10.21
C VAL A 109 9.28 14.67 -11.69
N GLY A 110 8.29 15.15 -12.44
CA GLY A 110 8.09 14.81 -13.85
C GLY A 110 7.33 13.49 -14.03
N VAL A 111 6.33 13.25 -13.20
CA VAL A 111 5.41 12.10 -13.28
C VAL A 111 3.97 12.58 -13.33
N GLU A 112 3.06 11.69 -13.71
CA GLU A 112 1.63 12.01 -13.67
C GLU A 112 1.12 11.98 -12.21
N PRO A 113 0.17 12.88 -11.84
CA PRO A 113 -0.32 12.99 -10.46
C PRO A 113 -0.93 11.69 -9.89
N GLN A 114 -1.42 10.80 -10.75
CA GLN A 114 -2.01 9.52 -10.34
C GLN A 114 -1.02 8.56 -9.71
N TYR A 115 0.27 8.72 -9.96
CA TYR A 115 1.33 7.92 -9.34
C TYR A 115 1.78 8.44 -7.97
N LEU A 116 1.17 9.54 -7.52
CA LEU A 116 1.43 10.15 -6.24
C LEU A 116 0.27 9.86 -5.28
N GLU A 117 0.49 8.94 -4.36
CA GLU A 117 -0.51 8.55 -3.37
C GLU A 117 -0.48 9.49 -2.17
N LYS A 118 -1.63 10.14 -1.91
CA LYS A 118 -1.82 10.93 -0.69
C LYS A 118 -1.90 10.00 0.51
N LEU A 119 -1.16 10.34 1.55
CA LEU A 119 -1.24 9.58 2.80
C LEU A 119 -2.64 9.74 3.40
N LYS A 120 -3.16 8.66 3.99
CA LYS A 120 -4.42 8.71 4.72
C LYS A 120 -4.32 9.75 5.84
N SER A 121 -5.36 10.58 5.96
CA SER A 121 -5.44 11.58 7.03
C SER A 121 -5.46 10.89 8.39
N GLY A 122 -4.85 11.54 9.40
CA GLY A 122 -4.82 11.07 10.76
C GLY A 122 -3.41 10.89 11.32
N ARG A 123 -3.34 10.74 12.64
CA ARG A 123 -2.10 10.69 13.43
C ARG A 123 -1.09 9.64 12.95
N TYR A 124 -1.59 8.53 12.42
CA TYR A 124 -0.75 7.38 12.03
C TYR A 124 -0.56 7.26 10.51
N GLY A 125 -0.97 8.25 9.72
CA GLY A 125 -0.89 8.16 8.25
C GLY A 125 0.53 7.92 7.76
N TYR A 126 1.50 8.66 8.27
CA TYR A 126 2.92 8.54 7.90
C TYR A 126 3.52 7.23 8.40
N ASP A 127 3.28 6.85 9.67
CA ASP A 127 3.76 5.58 10.24
C ASP A 127 3.22 4.36 9.49
N ASN A 128 1.97 4.45 9.00
CA ASN A 128 1.41 3.39 8.17
C ASN A 128 2.13 3.26 6.82
N CYS A 129 2.56 4.37 6.23
CA CYS A 129 3.36 4.33 5.01
C CYS A 129 4.77 3.80 5.24
N LEU A 130 5.43 4.16 6.35
CA LEU A 130 6.70 3.55 6.74
C LEU A 130 6.56 2.03 6.89
N ALA A 131 5.54 1.56 7.62
CA ALA A 131 5.27 0.13 7.77
C ALA A 131 4.92 -0.57 6.44
N TYR A 132 4.32 0.16 5.50
CA TYR A 132 3.93 -0.37 4.20
C TYR A 132 5.12 -0.63 3.28
N LEU A 133 6.22 0.11 3.41
CA LEU A 133 7.42 -0.13 2.61
C LEU A 133 7.88 -1.60 2.68
N VAL A 134 7.77 -2.23 3.83
CA VAL A 134 8.14 -3.66 4.04
C VAL A 134 6.92 -4.55 4.31
N HIS A 135 5.70 -4.06 4.09
CA HIS A 135 4.42 -4.73 4.40
C HIS A 135 4.27 -5.17 5.86
N ALA A 136 4.97 -4.52 6.80
CA ALA A 136 5.02 -4.93 8.21
C ALA A 136 3.66 -5.12 8.90
N LYS A 137 2.57 -4.52 8.38
CA LYS A 137 1.20 -4.63 8.91
C LYS A 137 0.28 -5.54 8.10
N ASP A 138 0.77 -6.22 7.06
CA ASP A 138 -0.04 -7.05 6.19
C ASP A 138 0.64 -8.40 5.91
N GLU A 139 0.27 -9.41 6.68
CA GLU A 139 0.83 -10.77 6.58
C GLU A 139 0.45 -11.51 5.29
N THR A 140 -0.55 -11.01 4.57
CA THR A 140 -0.98 -11.62 3.30
C THR A 140 -0.08 -11.27 2.13
N LYS A 141 0.81 -10.28 2.31
CA LYS A 141 1.77 -9.82 1.33
C LYS A 141 3.17 -10.34 1.62
N PHE A 142 4.02 -10.36 0.58
CA PHE A 142 5.43 -10.64 0.76
C PHE A 142 6.04 -9.67 1.79
N GLN A 143 6.80 -10.19 2.76
CA GLN A 143 7.44 -9.39 3.81
C GLN A 143 8.87 -9.06 3.39
N TYR A 144 9.10 -7.82 2.98
CA TYR A 144 10.44 -7.32 2.66
C TYR A 144 11.26 -7.10 3.92
N GLN A 145 12.59 -7.19 3.80
CA GLN A 145 13.48 -6.93 4.92
C GLN A 145 13.74 -5.42 5.06
N PRO A 146 13.91 -4.89 6.28
CA PRO A 146 14.20 -3.47 6.48
C PRO A 146 15.50 -3.00 5.81
N GLU A 147 16.44 -3.92 5.55
CA GLU A 147 17.68 -3.69 4.83
C GLU A 147 17.47 -3.42 3.34
N GLU A 148 16.34 -3.83 2.77
CA GLU A 148 15.97 -3.57 1.36
C GLU A 148 15.48 -2.12 1.17
N VAL A 149 15.16 -1.41 2.26
CA VAL A 149 14.74 -0.01 2.19
C VAL A 149 15.95 0.91 2.16
N VAL A 150 16.05 1.70 1.10
CA VAL A 150 17.06 2.74 0.94
C VAL A 150 16.65 4.00 1.68
N THR A 151 17.51 4.52 2.54
CA THR A 151 17.40 5.85 3.16
C THR A 151 18.33 6.82 2.44
N VAL A 152 17.80 7.94 1.94
CA VAL A 152 18.58 9.05 1.35
C VAL A 152 18.61 10.23 2.32
N LEU A 153 17.49 10.56 2.96
CA LEU A 153 17.38 11.61 3.96
C LEU A 153 16.58 11.14 5.16
N GLY A 154 16.90 11.64 6.34
CA GLY A 154 16.24 11.32 7.59
C GLY A 154 16.97 10.29 8.43
N GLU A 155 16.28 9.75 9.41
CA GLU A 155 16.77 8.66 10.25
C GLU A 155 16.86 7.36 9.44
N ASP A 156 17.88 6.54 9.67
CA ASP A 156 18.02 5.25 9.00
C ASP A 156 16.75 4.39 9.19
N TYR A 157 16.22 3.85 8.08
CA TYR A 157 14.96 3.11 8.10
C TYR A 157 15.01 1.88 9.00
N LYS A 158 16.13 1.17 9.04
CA LYS A 158 16.31 -0.01 9.90
C LYS A 158 16.13 0.35 11.38
N SER A 159 16.65 1.51 11.81
CA SER A 159 16.47 2.02 13.16
C SER A 159 15.01 2.33 13.47
N ILE A 160 14.31 2.96 12.52
CA ILE A 160 12.85 3.20 12.60
C ILE A 160 12.11 1.88 12.72
N TYR A 161 12.41 0.91 11.85
CA TYR A 161 11.77 -0.41 11.85
C TYR A 161 11.89 -1.11 13.20
N HIS A 162 13.09 -1.21 13.77
CA HIS A 162 13.31 -1.86 15.06
C HIS A 162 12.56 -1.16 16.20
N ARG A 163 12.48 0.16 16.18
CA ARG A 163 11.75 0.93 17.18
C ARG A 163 10.24 0.71 17.12
N TYR A 164 9.66 0.60 15.92
CA TYR A 164 8.21 0.53 15.74
C TYR A 164 7.66 -0.86 15.46
N MET A 165 8.51 -1.85 15.13
CA MET A 165 8.09 -3.20 14.74
C MET A 165 7.11 -3.84 15.74
N ALA A 166 7.40 -3.77 17.04
CA ALA A 166 6.51 -4.33 18.07
C ALA A 166 5.11 -3.69 18.04
N THR A 167 5.01 -2.39 17.74
CA THR A 167 3.74 -1.67 17.63
C THR A 167 3.01 -2.04 16.34
N TRP A 168 3.74 -2.19 15.23
CA TRP A 168 3.18 -2.57 13.94
C TRP A 168 2.64 -4.00 13.97
N VAL A 169 3.37 -4.94 14.58
CA VAL A 169 2.95 -6.34 14.74
C VAL A 169 1.73 -6.47 15.67
N LYS A 170 1.68 -5.73 16.78
CA LYS A 170 0.47 -5.68 17.63
C LYS A 170 -0.76 -5.22 16.87
N GLY A 171 -0.61 -4.25 15.97
CA GLY A 171 -1.69 -3.79 15.09
C GLY A 171 -2.21 -4.87 14.12
N ARG A 172 -1.36 -5.84 13.71
CA ARG A 172 -1.77 -7.02 12.93
C ARG A 172 -2.68 -7.95 13.74
N ALA A 173 -2.23 -8.37 14.90
CA ALA A 173 -2.96 -9.29 15.77
C ALA A 173 -4.38 -8.78 16.09
N THR A 174 -4.52 -7.48 16.35
CA THR A 174 -5.82 -6.85 16.60
C THR A 174 -6.76 -6.91 15.38
N LYS A 175 -6.22 -6.71 14.16
CA LYS A 175 -7.02 -6.82 12.92
C LYS A 175 -7.45 -8.25 12.63
N THR A 176 -6.60 -9.23 12.87
CA THR A 176 -6.91 -10.65 12.66
C THR A 176 -8.00 -11.11 13.62
N LEU A 177 -7.91 -10.74 14.90
CA LEU A 177 -8.93 -11.05 15.89
C LEU A 177 -10.29 -10.40 15.57
N SER A 178 -10.30 -9.14 15.12
CA SER A 178 -11.54 -8.46 14.73
C SER A 178 -12.18 -9.09 13.48
N ARG A 179 -11.40 -9.54 12.50
CA ARG A 179 -11.90 -10.27 11.33
C ARG A 179 -12.46 -11.64 11.71
N GLN A 180 -11.79 -12.37 12.59
CA GLN A 180 -12.29 -13.66 13.07
C GLN A 180 -13.57 -13.53 13.88
N SER A 181 -13.70 -12.48 14.70
CA SER A 181 -14.94 -12.24 15.46
C SER A 181 -16.12 -11.88 14.55
N LEU A 182 -15.91 -11.14 13.47
CA LEU A 182 -16.95 -10.85 12.47
C LEU A 182 -17.39 -12.12 11.74
N LEU A 183 -16.45 -12.97 11.29
CA LEU A 183 -16.76 -14.23 10.61
C LEU A 183 -17.48 -15.24 11.51
N THR A 184 -17.21 -15.23 12.82
CA THR A 184 -17.92 -16.09 13.80
C THR A 184 -19.31 -15.54 14.12
N HIS A 185 -19.53 -14.22 14.02
CA HIS A 185 -20.85 -13.63 14.22
C HIS A 185 -21.77 -13.96 13.05
N ASP A 186 -21.31 -13.79 11.82
CA ASP A 186 -22.04 -14.15 10.60
C ASP A 186 -22.39 -15.65 10.57
N ARG A 187 -21.49 -16.53 11.04
CA ARG A 187 -21.77 -17.98 11.15
C ARG A 187 -22.84 -18.29 12.19
N LYS A 188 -22.88 -17.57 13.31
CA LYS A 188 -23.91 -17.77 14.33
C LYS A 188 -25.29 -17.29 13.86
N GLU A 189 -25.35 -16.17 13.12
CA GLU A 189 -26.61 -15.68 12.55
C GLU A 189 -27.13 -16.61 11.45
N SER A 190 -26.27 -17.13 10.56
CA SER A 190 -26.70 -18.10 9.53
C SER A 190 -27.12 -19.45 10.11
N SER A 191 -26.50 -19.90 11.22
CA SER A 191 -26.91 -21.12 11.93
C SER A 191 -28.24 -20.94 12.62
N ALA A 192 -28.49 -19.79 13.25
CA ALA A 192 -29.78 -19.49 13.89
C ALA A 192 -30.93 -19.37 12.88
N TYR A 193 -30.64 -18.90 11.66
CA TYR A 193 -31.63 -18.82 10.58
C TYR A 193 -32.01 -20.22 10.06
N ASN A 194 -31.04 -21.13 9.91
CA ASN A 194 -31.32 -22.52 9.49
C ASN A 194 -32.06 -23.34 10.55
N GLU A 195 -31.80 -23.12 11.83
CA GLU A 195 -32.56 -23.78 12.89
C GLU A 195 -34.03 -23.27 12.96
N GLY A 196 -34.26 -21.97 12.70
CA GLY A 196 -35.61 -21.39 12.61
C GLY A 196 -36.45 -21.90 11.45
N GLU A 197 -35.87 -22.25 10.31
CA GLU A 197 -36.57 -22.84 9.17
C GLU A 197 -36.90 -24.31 9.39
N GLN A 198 -36.04 -25.09 10.06
CA GLN A 198 -36.37 -26.48 10.41
C GLN A 198 -37.55 -26.60 11.38
N TYR A 199 -37.66 -25.66 12.32
CA TYR A 199 -38.83 -25.66 13.23
C TYR A 199 -40.13 -25.27 12.54
N LYS A 200 -40.12 -24.44 11.49
CA LYS A 200 -41.32 -24.09 10.73
C LYS A 200 -41.84 -25.25 9.86
N SER A 201 -40.93 -26.08 9.33
CA SER A 201 -41.32 -27.23 8.50
C SER A 201 -41.90 -28.40 9.31
N VAL A 202 -41.57 -28.53 10.59
CA VAL A 202 -42.06 -29.58 11.48
C VAL A 202 -43.49 -29.27 12.03
N VAL A 203 -43.85 -28.00 12.12
CA VAL A 203 -45.18 -27.60 12.67
C VAL A 203 -46.27 -27.66 11.60
N PHE A 204 -45.97 -27.65 10.30
CA PHE A 204 -46.97 -27.66 9.23
C PHE A 204 -47.45 -29.07 8.80
N ASN A 205 -46.79 -30.16 9.27
CA ASN A 205 -47.14 -31.54 8.92
C ASN A 205 -47.99 -32.29 9.96
N ARG A 206 -48.62 -31.58 10.94
CA ARG A 206 -49.54 -32.17 11.91
C ARG A 206 -50.87 -31.41 11.96
N ALA A 207 -51.68 -31.47 10.90
CA ALA A 207 -53.11 -31.27 11.00
C ALA A 207 -53.81 -31.59 9.66
N LEU A 208 -54.17 -32.85 9.43
CA LEU A 208 -55.39 -33.23 8.72
C LEU A 208 -55.83 -34.60 9.22
N PRO A 209 -56.91 -34.70 9.96
CA PRO A 209 -57.61 -35.97 10.12
C PRO A 209 -58.55 -36.16 8.95
N SER A 210 -58.66 -37.41 8.53
CA SER A 210 -59.58 -38.01 7.59
C SER A 210 -61.05 -37.74 7.89
N LEU A 211 -61.80 -37.41 6.85
CA LEU A 211 -63.12 -37.96 6.54
C LEU A 211 -63.26 -38.12 5.05
#